data_6e68246fabb6762ab6d7d2c7cd063857
#
_entry.id   6e68246fabb6762ab6d7d2c7cd063857
#
_cell.length_a   1.000
_cell.length_b   1.000
_cell.length_c   1.000
_cell.angle_alpha   90.00
_cell.angle_beta   90.00
_cell.angle_gamma   90.00
#
_symmetry.space_group_name_H-M   'P 1'
#
loop_
_entity.id
_entity.type
_entity.pdbx_description
1 polymer ?
#
loop_
_entity_poly.entity_id
_entity_poly.type
_entity_poly.pdbx_seq_one_letter_code
_entity_poly.pdbx_strand_id
1 'polypeptide(L)'
;MKKILALWAVPRSTSTAFEWMMRMRGDFECFHEPFGEVWYQGEGPLWPRATEDSLRTPGLTYEACWQNLQEVSSEKPVFIKDFPMYLDPVISDAFLSNFNHSFLIRDPLKTLTSMYQKWPDFHEKEIGFIEQRKLFDLLCDLDGVAPPVIDSDDLLENPLEMVKLWCDAVGITFLPEALSWEPGSRDEVSWWDGGSFHENLRNSDGLKKQPRKVVSLEESPKRVKEVYETIRPHYEHLASHRIISKTD
;
A
#
# COMPACT_ATOMS: atom_id res chain seq x y z
N MET A 1 6.10 2.73 23.68
CA MET A 1 6.33 2.41 22.28
C MET A 1 5.67 3.49 21.43
N LYS A 2 6.33 4.02 20.43
CA LYS A 2 5.71 4.96 19.49
C LYS A 2 4.81 4.15 18.55
N LYS A 3 3.66 4.71 18.17
CA LYS A 3 2.81 4.07 17.17
C LYS A 3 3.55 3.99 15.82
N ILE A 4 3.42 2.85 15.15
CA ILE A 4 3.94 2.64 13.80
C ILE A 4 3.02 3.37 12.83
N LEU A 5 3.57 4.21 11.96
CA LEU A 5 2.80 4.86 10.89
C LEU A 5 2.57 3.85 9.76
N ALA A 6 1.32 3.53 9.48
CA ALA A 6 0.94 2.55 8.47
C ALA A 6 0.21 3.20 7.29
N LEU A 7 0.66 2.87 6.09
CA LEU A 7 -0.04 3.16 4.84
C LEU A 7 -0.64 1.86 4.29
N TRP A 8 -1.94 1.69 4.49
CA TRP A 8 -2.69 0.56 3.98
C TRP A 8 -3.14 0.81 2.54
N ALA A 9 -2.62 0.02 1.62
CA ALA A 9 -2.81 0.22 0.20
C ALA A 9 -3.43 -1.02 -0.48
N VAL A 10 -3.60 -0.96 -1.77
CA VAL A 10 -3.84 -2.13 -2.64
C VAL A 10 -2.71 -2.24 -3.66
N PRO A 11 -2.46 -3.41 -4.22
CA PRO A 11 -1.46 -3.57 -5.27
C PRO A 11 -1.69 -2.59 -6.43
N ARG A 12 -0.61 -2.10 -7.03
CA ARG A 12 -0.64 -1.19 -8.19
C ARG A 12 -1.26 0.19 -7.92
N SER A 13 -1.33 0.63 -6.67
CA SER A 13 -1.91 1.93 -6.25
C SER A 13 -0.90 3.08 -6.12
N THR A 14 0.31 2.96 -6.65
CA THR A 14 1.40 3.95 -6.48
C THR A 14 2.05 3.90 -5.08
N SER A 15 1.65 2.95 -4.24
CA SER A 15 2.07 2.83 -2.84
C SER A 15 3.60 2.71 -2.66
N THR A 16 4.29 2.02 -3.58
CA THR A 16 5.76 1.90 -3.50
C THR A 16 6.48 3.22 -3.78
N ALA A 17 5.94 4.08 -4.66
CA ALA A 17 6.48 5.43 -4.85
C ALA A 17 6.21 6.32 -3.62
N PHE A 18 5.06 6.15 -2.96
CA PHE A 18 4.77 6.83 -1.69
C PHE A 18 5.73 6.36 -0.58
N GLU A 19 5.97 5.06 -0.46
CA GLU A 19 6.98 4.52 0.46
C GLU A 19 8.37 5.06 0.15
N TRP A 20 8.73 5.18 -1.14
CA TRP A 20 10.03 5.74 -1.52
C TRP A 20 10.17 7.19 -1.08
N MET A 21 9.12 8.00 -1.20
CA MET A 21 9.06 9.34 -0.62
C MET A 21 9.30 9.31 0.89
N MET A 22 8.72 8.36 1.62
CA MET A 22 8.95 8.22 3.06
C MET A 22 10.40 7.84 3.38
N ARG A 23 11.07 7.03 2.54
CA ARG A 23 12.51 6.74 2.66
C ARG A 23 13.38 7.98 2.43
N MET A 24 13.02 8.83 1.47
CA MET A 24 13.74 10.08 1.19
C MET A 24 13.69 11.08 2.35
N ARG A 25 12.73 10.99 3.25
CA ARG A 25 12.68 11.82 4.46
C ARG A 25 13.85 11.57 5.41
N GLY A 26 14.30 10.32 5.53
CA GLY A 26 15.42 9.93 6.41
C GLY A 26 15.12 9.91 7.92
N ASP A 27 13.91 10.30 8.33
CA ASP A 27 13.49 10.35 9.74
C ASP A 27 12.66 9.12 10.20
N PHE A 28 12.36 8.18 9.28
CA PHE A 28 11.68 6.93 9.55
C PHE A 28 12.51 5.72 9.11
N GLU A 29 12.43 4.63 9.86
CA GLU A 29 12.73 3.31 9.33
C GLU A 29 11.54 2.80 8.54
N CYS A 30 11.75 2.49 7.25
CA CYS A 30 10.68 2.12 6.33
C CYS A 30 10.74 0.63 6.01
N PHE A 31 9.61 -0.06 6.17
CA PHE A 31 9.45 -1.47 5.82
C PHE A 31 8.51 -1.64 4.63
N HIS A 32 8.97 -2.38 3.63
CA HIS A 32 8.25 -2.69 2.41
C HIS A 32 7.46 -3.98 2.55
N GLU A 33 6.15 -3.86 2.71
CA GLU A 33 5.22 -5.00 2.77
C GLU A 33 5.68 -6.10 3.74
N PRO A 34 5.97 -5.78 5.02
CA PRO A 34 6.56 -6.76 5.93
C PRO A 34 5.65 -7.98 6.17
N PHE A 35 4.33 -7.81 6.23
CA PHE A 35 3.39 -8.92 6.31
C PHE A 35 3.15 -9.58 4.95
N GLY A 36 3.33 -8.85 3.86
CA GLY A 36 3.30 -9.38 2.50
C GLY A 36 4.42 -10.38 2.25
N GLU A 37 5.64 -10.10 2.71
CA GLU A 37 6.74 -11.02 2.59
C GLU A 37 6.43 -12.35 3.30
N VAL A 38 5.87 -12.29 4.52
CA VAL A 38 5.41 -13.49 5.25
C VAL A 38 4.31 -14.22 4.49
N TRP A 39 3.33 -13.49 3.95
CA TRP A 39 2.18 -14.04 3.26
C TRP A 39 2.57 -14.80 1.99
N TYR A 40 3.58 -14.32 1.25
CA TYR A 40 4.07 -14.93 0.01
C TYR A 40 5.10 -16.03 0.23
N GLN A 41 6.06 -15.86 1.14
CA GLN A 41 7.23 -16.73 1.26
C GLN A 41 7.66 -17.02 2.72
N GLY A 42 6.74 -16.85 3.66
CA GLY A 42 6.96 -17.28 5.05
C GLY A 42 7.05 -18.81 5.17
N GLU A 43 7.29 -19.31 6.37
CA GLU A 43 7.34 -20.75 6.66
C GLU A 43 6.05 -21.49 6.23
N GLY A 44 4.89 -20.81 6.31
CA GLY A 44 3.59 -21.28 5.84
C GLY A 44 2.94 -20.23 4.93
N PRO A 45 3.31 -20.13 3.64
CA PRO A 45 2.77 -19.14 2.74
C PRO A 45 1.27 -19.28 2.57
N LEU A 46 0.55 -18.14 2.58
CA LEU A 46 -0.91 -18.08 2.56
C LEU A 46 -1.48 -17.59 1.22
N TRP A 47 -0.65 -17.20 0.27
CA TRP A 47 -1.13 -16.70 -0.99
C TRP A 47 -1.84 -17.80 -1.82
N PRO A 48 -2.89 -17.48 -2.57
CA PRO A 48 -3.79 -18.47 -3.16
C PRO A 48 -3.16 -19.44 -4.15
N ARG A 49 -1.97 -19.09 -4.68
CA ARG A 49 -1.23 -19.90 -5.66
C ARG A 49 0.00 -20.60 -5.08
N ALA A 50 0.13 -20.60 -3.73
CA ALA A 50 1.22 -21.33 -3.07
C ALA A 50 1.09 -22.83 -3.32
N THR A 51 2.23 -23.46 -3.63
CA THR A 51 2.39 -24.90 -3.83
C THR A 51 3.43 -25.47 -2.88
N GLU A 52 3.65 -26.76 -2.88
CA GLU A 52 4.72 -27.40 -2.11
C GLU A 52 6.11 -26.90 -2.52
N ASP A 53 6.28 -26.50 -3.79
CA ASP A 53 7.52 -25.97 -4.36
C ASP A 53 7.69 -24.45 -4.17
N SER A 54 6.73 -23.77 -3.56
CA SER A 54 6.85 -22.33 -3.31
C SER A 54 7.99 -22.03 -2.34
N LEU A 55 8.67 -20.91 -2.59
CA LEU A 55 9.74 -20.43 -1.70
C LEU A 55 9.23 -20.30 -0.27
N ARG A 56 10.02 -20.82 0.67
CA ARG A 56 9.78 -20.70 2.11
C ARG A 56 11.05 -20.23 2.79
N THR A 57 10.94 -19.18 3.55
CA THR A 57 12.06 -18.61 4.27
C THR A 57 12.00 -19.05 5.73
N PRO A 58 12.96 -19.86 6.21
CA PRO A 58 12.99 -20.30 7.60
C PRO A 58 13.05 -19.12 8.58
N GLY A 59 12.25 -19.17 9.64
CA GLY A 59 12.13 -18.11 10.64
C GLY A 59 11.26 -16.93 10.22
N LEU A 60 10.84 -16.83 8.97
CA LEU A 60 9.93 -15.78 8.49
C LEU A 60 8.49 -16.15 8.86
N THR A 61 8.03 -15.66 10.00
CA THR A 61 6.68 -15.86 10.54
C THR A 61 6.02 -14.53 10.85
N TYR A 62 4.70 -14.52 10.99
CA TYR A 62 3.96 -13.31 11.43
C TYR A 62 4.42 -12.82 12.80
N GLU A 63 4.73 -13.75 13.71
CA GLU A 63 5.22 -13.41 15.04
C GLU A 63 6.60 -12.75 14.98
N ALA A 64 7.55 -13.35 14.25
CA ALA A 64 8.90 -12.78 14.08
C ALA A 64 8.86 -11.41 13.39
N CYS A 65 8.04 -11.27 12.35
CA CYS A 65 7.81 -9.99 11.67
C CYS A 65 7.28 -8.93 12.65
N TRP A 66 6.27 -9.26 13.44
CA TRP A 66 5.68 -8.34 14.41
C TRP A 66 6.67 -7.97 15.53
N GLN A 67 7.41 -8.93 16.08
CA GLN A 67 8.46 -8.69 17.08
C GLN A 67 9.53 -7.72 16.55
N ASN A 68 10.02 -7.93 15.33
CA ASN A 68 10.98 -7.03 14.71
C ASN A 68 10.45 -5.60 14.57
N LEU A 69 9.19 -5.43 14.12
CA LEU A 69 8.56 -4.10 14.02
C LEU A 69 8.45 -3.42 15.40
N GLN A 70 8.11 -4.17 16.44
CA GLN A 70 8.04 -3.66 17.81
C GLN A 70 9.40 -3.24 18.36
N GLU A 71 10.44 -4.05 18.17
CA GLU A 71 11.81 -3.74 18.58
C GLU A 71 12.29 -2.45 17.92
N VAL A 72 12.20 -2.35 16.61
CA VAL A 72 12.63 -1.15 15.87
C VAL A 72 11.82 0.08 16.27
N SER A 73 10.48 -0.04 16.45
CA SER A 73 9.62 1.10 16.84
C SER A 73 9.87 1.59 18.27
N SER A 74 10.52 0.79 19.12
CA SER A 74 10.93 1.22 20.46
C SER A 74 12.08 2.23 20.42
N GLU A 75 12.91 2.18 19.40
CA GLU A 75 14.12 2.99 19.24
C GLU A 75 13.89 4.21 18.34
N LYS A 76 13.21 4.03 17.19
CA LYS A 76 13.03 5.06 16.17
C LYS A 76 11.63 5.04 15.56
N PRO A 77 11.20 6.13 14.90
CA PRO A 77 9.94 6.14 14.15
C PRO A 77 9.95 5.08 13.04
N VAL A 78 8.86 4.33 12.93
CA VAL A 78 8.69 3.30 11.91
C VAL A 78 7.54 3.68 10.99
N PHE A 79 7.76 3.49 9.69
CA PHE A 79 6.73 3.54 8.65
C PHE A 79 6.63 2.17 7.97
N ILE A 80 5.42 1.69 7.79
CA ILE A 80 5.17 0.51 6.95
C ILE A 80 4.23 0.88 5.80
N LYS A 81 4.49 0.32 4.63
CA LYS A 81 3.53 0.25 3.54
C LYS A 81 3.18 -1.22 3.33
N ASP A 82 1.90 -1.54 3.52
CA ASP A 82 1.43 -2.91 3.40
C ASP A 82 0.00 -3.00 2.86
N PHE A 83 -0.49 -4.21 2.61
CA PHE A 83 -1.82 -4.44 2.09
C PHE A 83 -2.68 -5.18 3.12
N PRO A 84 -3.90 -4.69 3.41
CA PRO A 84 -4.78 -5.29 4.43
C PRO A 84 -5.05 -6.79 4.25
N MET A 85 -5.01 -7.29 3.02
CA MET A 85 -5.24 -8.71 2.72
C MET A 85 -4.19 -9.66 3.34
N TYR A 86 -3.05 -9.13 3.78
CA TYR A 86 -2.00 -9.92 4.43
C TYR A 86 -2.19 -10.06 5.94
N LEU A 87 -3.13 -9.30 6.53
CA LEU A 87 -3.25 -9.17 7.98
C LEU A 87 -4.16 -10.21 8.65
N ASP A 88 -4.93 -11.00 7.88
CA ASP A 88 -5.89 -11.97 8.44
C ASP A 88 -5.36 -12.78 9.63
N PRO A 89 -4.09 -13.26 9.64
CA PRO A 89 -3.57 -14.05 10.75
C PRO A 89 -3.29 -13.27 12.04
N VAL A 90 -3.16 -11.94 11.98
CA VAL A 90 -2.69 -11.10 13.12
C VAL A 90 -3.68 -10.02 13.52
N ILE A 91 -4.71 -9.78 12.71
CA ILE A 91 -5.66 -8.68 12.96
C ILE A 91 -6.42 -8.88 14.27
N SER A 92 -6.33 -7.89 15.15
CA SER A 92 -7.05 -7.78 16.41
C SER A 92 -7.02 -6.34 16.89
N ASP A 93 -7.90 -5.94 17.78
CA ASP A 93 -7.92 -4.58 18.34
C ASP A 93 -6.58 -4.24 19.01
N ALA A 94 -6.00 -5.21 19.75
CA ALA A 94 -4.71 -5.05 20.39
C ALA A 94 -3.55 -4.85 19.38
N PHE A 95 -3.58 -5.56 18.25
CA PHE A 95 -2.63 -5.37 17.16
C PHE A 95 -2.82 -4.00 16.50
N LEU A 96 -4.05 -3.66 16.11
CA LEU A 96 -4.37 -2.41 15.41
C LEU A 96 -4.07 -1.17 16.26
N SER A 97 -4.23 -1.23 17.60
CA SER A 97 -3.94 -0.11 18.49
C SER A 97 -2.48 0.38 18.47
N ASN A 98 -1.56 -0.42 17.91
CA ASN A 98 -0.14 -0.06 17.80
C ASN A 98 0.19 0.81 16.59
N PHE A 99 -0.79 1.09 15.73
CA PHE A 99 -0.56 1.83 14.51
C PHE A 99 -1.24 3.22 14.52
N ASN A 100 -0.63 4.16 13.80
CA ASN A 100 -1.28 5.33 13.27
C ASN A 100 -1.65 5.03 11.81
N HIS A 101 -2.94 4.91 11.53
CA HIS A 101 -3.44 4.36 10.27
C HIS A 101 -3.64 5.44 9.23
N SER A 102 -3.31 5.13 7.98
CA SER A 102 -3.70 5.89 6.80
C SER A 102 -3.92 4.94 5.60
N PHE A 103 -4.66 5.41 4.60
CA PHE A 103 -5.03 4.60 3.45
C PHE A 103 -4.61 5.29 2.14
N LEU A 104 -4.14 4.48 1.19
CA LEU A 104 -3.92 4.91 -0.19
C LEU A 104 -4.81 4.08 -1.11
N ILE A 105 -5.72 4.76 -1.80
CA ILE A 105 -6.64 4.15 -2.76
C ILE A 105 -6.27 4.54 -4.18
N ARG A 106 -6.80 3.81 -5.15
CA ARG A 106 -6.67 4.12 -6.57
C ARG A 106 -7.87 3.60 -7.35
N ASP A 107 -8.23 4.30 -8.42
CA ASP A 107 -9.23 3.87 -9.37
C ASP A 107 -9.08 2.38 -9.72
N PRO A 108 -10.16 1.57 -9.53
CA PRO A 108 -10.13 0.12 -9.74
C PRO A 108 -9.75 -0.29 -11.16
N LEU A 109 -10.20 0.45 -12.18
CA LEU A 109 -9.89 0.13 -13.57
C LEU A 109 -8.41 0.30 -13.87
N LYS A 110 -7.78 1.36 -13.35
CA LYS A 110 -6.33 1.60 -13.48
C LYS A 110 -5.52 0.54 -12.75
N THR A 111 -5.99 0.12 -11.58
CA THR A 111 -5.36 -0.94 -10.78
C THR A 111 -5.45 -2.29 -11.48
N LEU A 112 -6.66 -2.71 -11.88
CA LEU A 112 -6.91 -3.98 -12.55
C LEU A 112 -6.20 -4.10 -13.90
N THR A 113 -6.22 -3.06 -14.72
CA THR A 113 -5.51 -3.07 -16.01
C THR A 113 -4.01 -3.21 -15.81
N SER A 114 -3.43 -2.53 -14.81
CA SER A 114 -2.02 -2.67 -14.47
C SER A 114 -1.68 -4.06 -13.90
N MET A 115 -2.59 -4.65 -13.10
CA MET A 115 -2.43 -6.00 -12.57
C MET A 115 -2.51 -7.04 -13.69
N TYR A 116 -3.52 -6.95 -14.54
CA TYR A 116 -3.73 -7.87 -15.66
C TYR A 116 -2.56 -7.91 -16.64
N GLN A 117 -1.88 -6.78 -16.86
CA GLN A 117 -0.68 -6.72 -17.70
C GLN A 117 0.49 -7.55 -17.15
N LYS A 118 0.60 -7.68 -15.84
CA LYS A 118 1.68 -8.43 -15.18
C LYS A 118 1.25 -9.86 -14.83
N TRP A 119 0.02 -10.01 -14.35
CA TRP A 119 -0.59 -11.28 -13.93
C TRP A 119 -2.00 -11.42 -14.51
N PRO A 120 -2.14 -11.89 -15.77
CA PRO A 120 -3.46 -12.08 -16.37
C PRO A 120 -4.37 -13.07 -15.60
N ASP A 121 -3.76 -13.98 -14.87
CA ASP A 121 -4.38 -15.04 -14.05
C ASP A 121 -4.47 -14.68 -12.56
N PHE A 122 -4.37 -13.38 -12.20
CA PHE A 122 -4.45 -12.95 -10.81
C PHE A 122 -5.67 -13.55 -10.07
N HIS A 123 -5.48 -13.89 -8.81
CA HIS A 123 -6.57 -14.34 -7.93
C HIS A 123 -7.25 -13.13 -7.28
N GLU A 124 -8.56 -13.21 -7.01
CA GLU A 124 -9.33 -12.09 -6.43
C GLU A 124 -8.78 -11.62 -5.08
N LYS A 125 -8.31 -12.56 -4.24
CA LYS A 125 -7.67 -12.22 -2.97
C LYS A 125 -6.36 -11.43 -3.11
N GLU A 126 -5.74 -11.41 -4.30
CA GLU A 126 -4.51 -10.65 -4.56
C GLU A 126 -4.78 -9.19 -4.96
N ILE A 127 -6.05 -8.78 -5.00
CA ILE A 127 -6.45 -7.41 -5.39
C ILE A 127 -6.63 -6.51 -4.19
N GLY A 128 -7.13 -7.03 -3.07
CA GLY A 128 -7.13 -6.42 -1.74
C GLY A 128 -8.15 -5.31 -1.48
N PHE A 129 -9.04 -4.94 -2.41
CA PHE A 129 -10.02 -3.85 -2.19
C PHE A 129 -11.07 -4.18 -1.13
N ILE A 130 -11.49 -5.43 -1.05
CA ILE A 130 -12.47 -5.89 -0.07
C ILE A 130 -11.85 -5.81 1.35
N GLU A 131 -10.63 -6.30 1.48
CA GLU A 131 -9.89 -6.31 2.74
C GLU A 131 -9.52 -4.89 3.17
N GLN A 132 -9.17 -4.02 2.22
CA GLN A 132 -8.91 -2.61 2.49
C GLN A 132 -10.17 -1.91 3.05
N ARG A 133 -11.33 -2.17 2.45
CA ARG A 133 -12.61 -1.66 2.96
C ARG A 133 -12.94 -2.21 4.34
N LYS A 134 -12.80 -3.50 4.57
CA LYS A 134 -13.06 -4.12 5.88
C LYS A 134 -12.19 -3.52 6.99
N LEU A 135 -10.89 -3.35 6.72
CA LEU A 135 -9.99 -2.73 7.68
C LEU A 135 -10.38 -1.28 7.96
N PHE A 136 -10.73 -0.51 6.92
CA PHE A 136 -11.17 0.87 7.08
C PHE A 136 -12.42 0.98 7.97
N ASP A 137 -13.45 0.18 7.68
CA ASP A 137 -14.70 0.18 8.47
C ASP A 137 -14.44 -0.23 9.92
N LEU A 138 -13.63 -1.28 10.15
CA LEU A 138 -13.24 -1.71 11.50
C LEU A 138 -12.56 -0.58 12.28
N LEU A 139 -11.66 0.16 11.66
CA LEU A 139 -10.97 1.29 12.31
C LEU A 139 -11.90 2.47 12.58
N CYS A 140 -12.85 2.75 11.68
CA CYS A 140 -13.90 3.73 11.94
C CYS A 140 -14.75 3.37 13.15
N ASP A 141 -15.09 2.08 13.30
CA ASP A 141 -15.88 1.59 14.43
C ASP A 141 -15.09 1.63 15.76
N LEU A 142 -13.79 1.30 15.71
CA LEU A 142 -12.92 1.29 16.90
C LEU A 142 -12.60 2.69 17.41
N ASP A 143 -12.26 3.61 16.51
CA ASP A 143 -11.75 4.94 16.88
C ASP A 143 -12.84 6.03 16.84
N GLY A 144 -13.99 5.74 16.24
CA GLY A 144 -15.08 6.70 16.04
C GLY A 144 -14.76 7.82 15.04
N VAL A 145 -13.61 7.72 14.35
CA VAL A 145 -13.11 8.69 13.36
C VAL A 145 -12.49 7.94 12.19
N ALA A 146 -12.81 8.37 10.98
CA ALA A 146 -12.23 7.79 9.77
C ALA A 146 -10.72 8.08 9.69
N PRO A 147 -9.86 7.07 9.47
CA PRO A 147 -8.45 7.29 9.16
C PRO A 147 -8.26 8.11 7.88
N PRO A 148 -7.16 8.87 7.74
CA PRO A 148 -6.86 9.62 6.52
C PRO A 148 -6.79 8.72 5.28
N VAL A 149 -7.46 9.13 4.20
CA VAL A 149 -7.48 8.45 2.91
C VAL A 149 -6.92 9.38 1.85
N ILE A 150 -5.93 8.91 1.07
CA ILE A 150 -5.41 9.60 -0.11
C ILE A 150 -5.80 8.81 -1.36
N ASP A 151 -6.28 9.51 -2.39
CA ASP A 151 -6.41 8.94 -3.72
C ASP A 151 -5.11 9.12 -4.53
N SER A 152 -4.69 8.08 -5.21
CA SER A 152 -3.47 8.07 -6.03
C SER A 152 -3.51 9.05 -7.20
N ASP A 153 -4.69 9.33 -7.77
CA ASP A 153 -4.83 10.28 -8.86
C ASP A 153 -4.68 11.71 -8.34
N ASP A 154 -5.34 12.05 -7.22
CA ASP A 154 -5.21 13.36 -6.55
C ASP A 154 -3.76 13.58 -6.10
N LEU A 155 -3.13 12.54 -5.52
CA LEU A 155 -1.72 12.57 -5.13
C LEU A 155 -0.78 12.89 -6.29
N LEU A 156 -0.97 12.26 -7.45
CA LEU A 156 -0.10 12.46 -8.61
C LEU A 156 -0.42 13.74 -9.39
N GLU A 157 -1.61 14.30 -9.25
CA GLU A 157 -1.98 15.59 -9.85
C GLU A 157 -1.36 16.75 -9.08
N ASN A 158 -1.41 16.73 -7.73
CA ASN A 158 -0.82 17.76 -6.88
C ASN A 158 -0.05 17.14 -5.70
N PRO A 159 1.14 16.54 -5.95
CA PRO A 159 1.89 15.84 -4.92
C PRO A 159 2.26 16.69 -3.70
N LEU A 160 2.65 17.95 -3.94
CA LEU A 160 3.11 18.85 -2.88
C LEU A 160 2.00 19.14 -1.86
N GLU A 161 0.80 19.44 -2.33
CA GLU A 161 -0.33 19.76 -1.47
C GLU A 161 -0.88 18.48 -0.81
N MET A 162 -1.06 17.40 -1.59
CA MET A 162 -1.64 16.16 -1.07
C MET A 162 -0.75 15.50 -0.02
N VAL A 163 0.57 15.48 -0.21
CA VAL A 163 1.50 14.96 0.81
C VAL A 163 1.52 15.88 2.03
N LYS A 164 1.46 17.21 1.85
CA LYS A 164 1.35 18.12 2.99
C LYS A 164 0.09 17.88 3.81
N LEU A 165 -1.08 17.77 3.17
CA LEU A 165 -2.35 17.49 3.84
C LEU A 165 -2.33 16.13 4.56
N TRP A 166 -1.72 15.11 3.95
CA TRP A 166 -1.55 13.82 4.58
C TRP A 166 -0.62 13.89 5.80
N CYS A 167 0.51 14.58 5.69
CA CYS A 167 1.42 14.79 6.82
C CYS A 167 0.72 15.48 7.99
N ASP A 168 -0.07 16.53 7.70
CA ASP A 168 -0.87 17.24 8.71
C ASP A 168 -1.90 16.28 9.37
N ALA A 169 -2.57 15.41 8.58
CA ALA A 169 -3.56 14.47 9.06
C ALA A 169 -2.97 13.34 9.93
N VAL A 170 -1.78 12.84 9.61
CA VAL A 170 -1.10 11.79 10.40
C VAL A 170 -0.16 12.36 11.48
N GLY A 171 -0.04 13.69 11.58
CA GLY A 171 0.71 14.38 12.63
C GLY A 171 2.23 14.32 12.48
N ILE A 172 2.76 14.38 11.25
CA ILE A 172 4.21 14.44 10.99
C ILE A 172 4.58 15.72 10.23
N THR A 173 5.84 16.13 10.33
CA THR A 173 6.35 17.29 9.61
C THR A 173 6.37 17.06 8.11
N PHE A 174 5.87 18.00 7.31
CA PHE A 174 6.01 17.95 5.86
C PHE A 174 7.43 18.34 5.44
N LEU A 175 8.06 17.52 4.61
CA LEU A 175 9.40 17.71 4.04
C LEU A 175 9.31 17.71 2.51
N PRO A 176 9.21 18.87 1.85
CA PRO A 176 8.99 18.94 0.40
C PRO A 176 10.15 18.35 -0.41
N GLU A 177 11.36 18.35 0.11
CA GLU A 177 12.55 17.74 -0.51
C GLU A 177 12.42 16.24 -0.69
N ALA A 178 11.60 15.55 0.12
CA ALA A 178 11.36 14.13 0.00
C ALA A 178 10.51 13.73 -1.22
N LEU A 179 9.88 14.69 -1.89
CA LEU A 179 9.03 14.42 -3.06
C LEU A 179 9.82 14.10 -4.34
N SER A 180 11.13 14.30 -4.33
CA SER A 180 12.01 14.05 -5.48
C SER A 180 13.21 13.18 -5.10
N TRP A 181 13.72 12.41 -6.06
CA TRP A 181 14.84 11.50 -5.88
C TRP A 181 15.54 11.21 -7.20
N GLU A 182 16.76 10.71 -7.15
CA GLU A 182 17.48 10.26 -8.34
C GLU A 182 16.96 8.89 -8.81
N PRO A 183 16.79 8.66 -10.11
CA PRO A 183 16.52 7.32 -10.67
C PRO A 183 17.62 6.32 -10.29
N GLY A 184 17.27 5.05 -10.09
CA GLY A 184 18.26 4.04 -9.76
C GLY A 184 17.70 2.76 -9.17
N SER A 185 18.58 1.91 -8.62
CA SER A 185 18.19 0.67 -7.92
C SER A 185 17.27 0.96 -6.74
N ARG A 186 16.46 -0.03 -6.41
CA ARG A 186 15.47 0.00 -5.32
C ARG A 186 15.45 -1.35 -4.62
N ASP A 187 16.61 -1.78 -4.15
CA ASP A 187 16.82 -3.12 -3.58
C ASP A 187 15.96 -3.32 -2.32
N GLU A 188 15.72 -2.25 -1.55
CA GLU A 188 14.91 -2.23 -0.34
C GLU A 188 13.42 -2.58 -0.58
N VAL A 189 12.97 -2.52 -1.84
CA VAL A 189 11.59 -2.84 -2.24
C VAL A 189 11.55 -3.96 -3.28
N SER A 190 12.57 -4.82 -3.30
CA SER A 190 12.77 -5.81 -4.37
C SER A 190 12.65 -7.27 -3.92
N TRP A 191 12.13 -7.53 -2.71
CA TRP A 191 12.04 -8.89 -2.16
C TRP A 191 11.15 -9.83 -3.00
N TRP A 192 10.16 -9.30 -3.74
CA TRP A 192 9.32 -10.08 -4.63
C TRP A 192 9.80 -9.97 -6.09
N ASP A 193 10.02 -11.11 -6.75
CA ASP A 193 10.37 -11.23 -8.18
C ASP A 193 11.46 -10.24 -8.63
N GLY A 194 12.48 -10.03 -7.78
CA GLY A 194 13.58 -9.10 -8.04
C GLY A 194 13.11 -7.66 -8.30
N GLY A 195 11.93 -7.28 -7.80
CA GLY A 195 11.36 -5.94 -7.98
C GLY A 195 10.88 -5.66 -9.40
N SER A 196 10.53 -6.68 -10.20
CA SER A 196 10.02 -6.52 -11.58
C SER A 196 8.75 -5.65 -11.64
N PHE A 197 7.97 -5.61 -10.55
CA PHE A 197 6.78 -4.76 -10.40
C PHE A 197 7.11 -3.27 -10.19
N HIS A 198 8.39 -2.92 -9.92
CA HIS A 198 8.81 -1.56 -9.54
C HIS A 198 9.68 -0.88 -10.60
N GLU A 199 9.70 -1.35 -11.84
CA GLU A 199 10.45 -0.77 -12.95
C GLU A 199 10.16 0.74 -13.14
N ASN A 200 8.88 1.13 -13.04
CA ASN A 200 8.48 2.53 -13.13
C ASN A 200 9.08 3.38 -12.00
N LEU A 201 9.21 2.83 -10.79
CA LEU A 201 9.83 3.52 -9.66
C LEU A 201 11.34 3.70 -9.90
N ARG A 202 12.02 2.66 -10.40
CA ARG A 202 13.46 2.74 -10.71
C ARG A 202 13.78 3.85 -11.71
N ASN A 203 12.87 4.09 -12.65
CA ASN A 203 13.01 5.10 -13.70
C ASN A 203 12.42 6.47 -13.31
N SER A 204 11.80 6.59 -12.13
CA SER A 204 11.20 7.84 -11.66
C SER A 204 12.21 8.71 -10.90
N ASP A 205 11.91 10.00 -10.86
CA ASP A 205 12.67 11.02 -10.16
C ASP A 205 11.79 11.81 -9.17
N GLY A 206 10.64 11.26 -8.79
CA GLY A 206 9.72 11.87 -7.83
C GLY A 206 8.29 11.37 -7.95
N LEU A 207 7.44 11.85 -7.02
CA LEU A 207 6.00 11.68 -7.10
C LEU A 207 5.43 12.62 -8.17
N LYS A 208 5.12 12.07 -9.34
CA LYS A 208 4.50 12.82 -10.44
C LYS A 208 3.74 11.91 -11.40
N LYS A 209 2.76 12.50 -12.03
CA LYS A 209 1.93 11.82 -13.03
C LYS A 209 2.79 11.32 -14.18
N GLN A 210 2.68 10.02 -14.48
CA GLN A 210 3.34 9.41 -15.62
C GLN A 210 2.34 9.28 -16.77
N PRO A 211 2.75 9.56 -18.03
CA PRO A 211 1.91 9.30 -19.18
C PRO A 211 1.56 7.82 -19.25
N ARG A 212 0.27 7.50 -19.22
CA ARG A 212 -0.21 6.12 -19.37
C ARG A 212 -1.37 6.09 -20.33
N LYS A 213 -1.43 5.04 -21.15
CA LYS A 213 -2.61 4.78 -21.98
C LYS A 213 -3.77 4.44 -21.04
N VAL A 214 -4.83 5.24 -21.10
CA VAL A 214 -6.08 4.93 -20.40
C VAL A 214 -6.81 3.88 -21.25
N VAL A 215 -7.10 2.75 -20.64
CA VAL A 215 -7.93 1.69 -21.25
C VAL A 215 -9.33 1.88 -20.70
N SER A 216 -10.33 1.95 -21.57
CA SER A 216 -11.74 2.04 -21.15
C SER A 216 -12.23 0.68 -20.59
N LEU A 217 -13.31 0.72 -19.81
CA LEU A 217 -13.88 -0.53 -19.30
C LEU A 217 -14.39 -1.40 -20.46
N GLU A 218 -14.98 -0.81 -21.48
CA GLU A 218 -15.48 -1.52 -22.68
C GLU A 218 -14.37 -2.26 -23.43
N GLU A 219 -13.17 -1.68 -23.50
CA GLU A 219 -12.01 -2.27 -24.17
C GLU A 219 -11.26 -3.27 -23.31
N SER A 220 -11.60 -3.34 -22.02
CA SER A 220 -10.90 -4.19 -21.05
C SER A 220 -11.26 -5.69 -21.25
N PRO A 221 -10.34 -6.60 -20.91
CA PRO A 221 -10.61 -8.04 -20.88
C PRO A 221 -11.80 -8.39 -19.99
N LYS A 222 -12.49 -9.48 -20.32
CA LYS A 222 -13.68 -9.97 -19.58
C LYS A 222 -13.39 -10.09 -18.07
N ARG A 223 -12.24 -10.68 -17.70
CA ARG A 223 -11.83 -10.84 -16.30
C ARG A 223 -11.74 -9.49 -15.56
N VAL A 224 -11.21 -8.46 -16.22
CA VAL A 224 -11.11 -7.10 -15.64
C VAL A 224 -12.50 -6.52 -15.41
N LYS A 225 -13.42 -6.67 -16.38
CA LYS A 225 -14.81 -6.18 -16.27
C LYS A 225 -15.54 -6.82 -15.09
N GLU A 226 -15.47 -8.16 -15.00
CA GLU A 226 -16.15 -8.92 -13.93
C GLU A 226 -15.67 -8.49 -12.56
N VAL A 227 -14.36 -8.40 -12.35
CA VAL A 227 -13.77 -8.01 -11.07
C VAL A 227 -14.00 -6.54 -10.76
N TYR A 228 -13.96 -5.66 -11.77
CA TYR A 228 -14.24 -4.24 -11.61
C TYR A 228 -15.60 -3.98 -10.95
N GLU A 229 -16.66 -4.63 -11.41
CA GLU A 229 -18.00 -4.46 -10.82
C GLU A 229 -18.07 -4.89 -9.36
N THR A 230 -17.28 -5.91 -8.98
CA THR A 230 -17.21 -6.37 -7.60
C THR A 230 -16.47 -5.40 -6.68
N ILE A 231 -15.35 -4.83 -7.14
CA ILE A 231 -14.47 -4.03 -6.27
C ILE A 231 -14.78 -2.53 -6.28
N ARG A 232 -15.42 -2.01 -7.34
CA ARG A 232 -15.75 -0.59 -7.47
C ARG A 232 -16.49 -0.01 -6.26
N PRO A 233 -17.52 -0.65 -5.69
CA PRO A 233 -18.21 -0.11 -4.52
C PRO A 233 -17.32 0.04 -3.27
N HIS A 234 -16.31 -0.81 -3.12
CA HIS A 234 -15.36 -0.73 -2.01
C HIS A 234 -14.44 0.48 -2.17
N TYR A 235 -13.94 0.73 -3.38
CA TYR A 235 -13.20 1.95 -3.69
C TYR A 235 -14.03 3.21 -3.49
N GLU A 236 -15.23 3.27 -4.05
CA GLU A 236 -16.13 4.44 -3.96
C GLU A 236 -16.42 4.82 -2.51
N HIS A 237 -16.56 3.81 -1.64
CA HIS A 237 -16.75 4.06 -0.22
C HIS A 237 -15.55 4.78 0.40
N LEU A 238 -14.32 4.26 0.26
CA LEU A 238 -13.14 4.92 0.79
C LEU A 238 -12.91 6.28 0.12
N ALA A 239 -13.16 6.40 -1.18
CA ALA A 239 -13.03 7.63 -1.93
C ALA A 239 -13.94 8.76 -1.41
N SER A 240 -15.11 8.41 -0.82
CA SER A 240 -15.99 9.40 -0.18
C SER A 240 -15.39 10.01 1.10
N HIS A 241 -14.35 9.40 1.67
CA HIS A 241 -13.62 9.86 2.86
C HIS A 241 -12.25 10.46 2.54
N ARG A 242 -11.88 10.56 1.24
CA ARG A 242 -10.53 11.01 0.87
C ARG A 242 -10.28 12.47 1.23
N ILE A 243 -9.03 12.75 1.51
CA ILE A 243 -8.54 14.12 1.65
C ILE A 243 -8.74 14.85 0.32
N ILE A 244 -9.35 16.04 0.37
CA ILE A 244 -9.62 16.88 -0.80
C ILE A 244 -8.76 18.15 -0.66
N SER A 245 -8.06 18.51 -1.74
CA SER A 245 -7.41 19.82 -1.85
C SER A 245 -8.46 20.93 -1.81
N LYS A 246 -8.17 22.02 -1.08
CA LYS A 246 -9.08 23.17 -0.99
C LYS A 246 -8.92 24.15 -2.18
N THR A 247 -8.13 23.78 -3.17
CA THR A 247 -7.78 24.62 -4.32
C THR A 247 -8.64 24.34 -5.58
N ASP A 248 -9.84 23.79 -5.40
CA ASP A 248 -10.86 23.72 -6.48
C ASP A 248 -11.95 24.76 -6.28
#